data_173917aecd5b46fca98ce646bd5af59e
#
_entry.id   173917aecd5b46fca98ce646bd5af59e
#
_cell.length_a   1.000
_cell.length_b   1.000
_cell.length_c   1.000
_cell.angle_alpha   90.00
_cell.angle_beta   90.00
_cell.angle_gamma   90.00
#
_symmetry.space_group_name_H-M   'P 1'
#
loop_
_entity.id
_entity.type
_entity.pdbx_description
1 polymer ?
#
loop_
_entity_poly.entity_id
_entity_poly.type
_entity_poly.pdbx_seq_one_letter_code
_entity_poly.pdbx_strand_id
1 'polypeptide(L)'
;MLICFLGLIIVENIRVYAYHGCLAEETIIGSKYRVDVKVCADLKNSSLTDSLEETVDYVLLNKLVVEQMAIPAKLLEAVARRILNKIFESSSLVDWASVSVAKLNPPIGGDVEKVTVLLEQKRA
;
A
#
# COMPACT_ATOMS: atom_id res chain seq x y z
N MET A 1 -17.75 10.59 0.96
CA MET A 1 -16.34 11.05 0.94
C MET A 1 -15.74 10.95 2.33
N LEU A 2 -14.55 10.45 2.42
CA LEU A 2 -13.81 10.45 3.67
C LEU A 2 -12.98 11.72 3.76
N ILE A 3 -13.06 12.35 4.93
CA ILE A 3 -12.24 13.52 5.22
C ILE A 3 -11.42 13.19 6.46
N CYS A 4 -10.10 13.30 6.33
CA CYS A 4 -9.19 13.16 7.43
C CYS A 4 -8.75 14.55 7.89
N PHE A 5 -9.22 14.97 9.06
CA PHE A 5 -8.85 16.26 9.64
C PHE A 5 -7.66 16.16 10.59
N LEU A 6 -7.28 14.96 10.97
CA LEU A 6 -6.35 14.74 12.08
C LEU A 6 -4.91 14.63 11.62
N GLY A 7 -4.67 13.86 10.59
CA GLY A 7 -3.36 13.77 10.00
C GLY A 7 -3.24 12.62 9.02
N LEU A 8 -2.33 12.76 8.08
CA LEU A 8 -1.99 11.72 7.10
C LEU A 8 -0.53 11.36 7.25
N ILE A 9 -0.24 10.06 7.20
CA ILE A 9 1.10 9.56 6.99
C ILE A 9 1.11 8.97 5.59
N ILE A 10 2.03 9.42 4.76
CA ILE A 10 2.11 9.03 3.35
C ILE A 10 3.48 8.42 3.11
N VAL A 11 3.51 7.15 2.71
CA VAL A 11 4.74 6.47 2.31
C VAL A 11 4.68 6.32 0.80
N GLU A 12 5.54 7.07 0.12
CA GLU A 12 5.46 7.24 -1.32
C GLU A 12 6.54 6.46 -2.05
N ASN A 13 6.17 5.94 -3.23
CA ASN A 13 7.11 5.37 -4.16
C ASN A 13 7.94 4.23 -3.55
N ILE A 14 7.25 3.30 -2.89
CA ILE A 14 7.87 2.05 -2.43
C ILE A 14 8.13 1.20 -3.67
N ARG A 15 9.39 0.97 -4.00
CA ARG A 15 9.77 0.25 -5.20
C ARG A 15 10.13 -1.18 -4.87
N VAL A 16 9.45 -2.12 -5.50
CA VAL A 16 9.68 -3.55 -5.31
C VAL A 16 9.66 -4.27 -6.65
N TYR A 17 10.33 -5.41 -6.69
CA TYR A 17 10.24 -6.33 -7.82
C TYR A 17 9.35 -7.49 -7.37
N ALA A 18 8.33 -7.83 -8.18
CA ALA A 18 7.35 -8.82 -7.76
C ALA A 18 6.80 -9.59 -8.96
N TYR A 19 5.99 -10.61 -8.68
CA TYR A 19 5.59 -11.62 -9.65
C TYR A 19 4.07 -11.77 -9.69
N HIS A 20 3.36 -10.65 -9.84
CA HIS A 20 1.91 -10.64 -9.96
C HIS A 20 1.47 -10.65 -11.41
N GLY A 21 0.36 -11.31 -11.69
CA GLY A 21 -0.25 -11.29 -13.01
C GLY A 21 -0.93 -12.61 -13.35
N CYS A 22 -1.76 -12.55 -14.39
CA CYS A 22 -2.51 -13.71 -14.90
C CYS A 22 -1.72 -14.52 -15.92
N LEU A 23 -0.74 -13.91 -16.60
CA LEU A 23 0.08 -14.58 -17.59
C LEU A 23 1.18 -15.40 -16.92
N ALA A 24 1.45 -16.59 -17.45
CA ALA A 24 2.49 -17.45 -16.91
C ALA A 24 3.86 -16.77 -16.90
N GLU A 25 4.17 -15.99 -17.93
CA GLU A 25 5.43 -15.27 -18.06
C GLU A 25 5.62 -14.27 -16.93
N GLU A 26 4.55 -13.62 -16.49
CA GLU A 26 4.61 -12.64 -15.40
C GLU A 26 5.00 -13.28 -14.06
N THR A 27 4.60 -14.53 -13.85
CA THR A 27 4.92 -15.27 -12.62
C THR A 27 6.36 -15.78 -12.60
N ILE A 28 7.01 -15.83 -13.74
CA ILE A 28 8.39 -16.34 -13.90
C ILE A 28 9.37 -15.18 -13.99
N ILE A 29 9.08 -14.20 -14.84
CA ILE A 29 9.98 -13.07 -15.12
C ILE A 29 9.83 -11.96 -14.09
N GLY A 30 8.60 -11.69 -13.65
CA GLY A 30 8.31 -10.60 -12.73
C GLY A 30 8.31 -9.23 -13.40
N SER A 31 8.12 -8.21 -12.59
CA SER A 31 8.06 -6.82 -13.03
C SER A 31 8.46 -5.90 -11.89
N LYS A 32 8.77 -4.65 -12.24
CA LYS A 32 8.95 -3.58 -11.26
C LYS A 32 7.60 -3.02 -10.89
N TYR A 33 7.40 -2.79 -9.60
CA TYR A 33 6.17 -2.22 -9.05
C TYR A 33 6.48 -0.99 -8.21
N ARG A 34 5.50 -0.12 -8.14
CA ARG A 34 5.51 1.02 -7.23
C ARG A 34 4.28 0.94 -6.35
N VAL A 35 4.48 1.06 -5.03
CA VAL A 35 3.38 1.07 -4.07
C VAL A 35 3.40 2.37 -3.30
N ASP A 36 2.23 2.97 -3.14
CA ASP A 36 2.04 4.17 -2.33
C ASP A 36 0.97 3.87 -1.28
N VAL A 37 1.24 4.28 -0.05
CA VAL A 37 0.34 4.06 1.09
C VAL A 37 0.04 5.38 1.75
N LYS A 38 -1.25 5.62 2.05
CA LYS A 38 -1.68 6.75 2.87
C LYS A 38 -2.50 6.21 4.02
N VAL A 39 -2.23 6.67 5.22
CA VAL A 39 -3.07 6.35 6.38
C VAL A 39 -3.49 7.62 7.07
N CYS A 40 -4.74 7.65 7.51
CA CYS A 40 -5.30 8.74 8.31
C CYS A 40 -5.41 8.28 9.75
N ALA A 41 -4.86 9.05 10.66
CA ALA A 41 -4.90 8.77 12.09
C ALA A 41 -4.89 10.06 12.87
N ASP A 42 -5.30 9.98 14.15
CA ASP A 42 -5.15 11.10 15.06
C ASP A 42 -3.67 11.19 15.47
N LEU A 43 -2.97 12.17 14.95
CA LEU A 43 -1.55 12.38 15.20
C LEU A 43 -1.30 13.50 16.20
N LYS A 44 -2.34 13.98 16.88
CA LYS A 44 -2.20 15.09 17.83
C LYS A 44 -1.28 14.72 18.99
N ASN A 45 -1.52 13.58 19.63
CA ASN A 45 -0.72 13.18 20.78
C ASN A 45 0.74 12.98 20.42
N SER A 46 1.02 12.24 19.36
CA SER A 46 2.40 12.02 18.93
C SER A 46 3.10 13.31 18.54
N SER A 47 2.36 14.29 18.01
CA SER A 47 2.93 15.60 17.65
C SER A 47 3.31 16.42 18.87
N LEU A 48 2.68 16.15 20.02
CA LEU A 48 2.94 16.87 21.27
C LEU A 48 3.95 16.15 22.17
N THR A 49 3.93 14.81 22.16
CA THR A 49 4.73 14.00 23.09
C THR A 49 6.02 13.47 22.46
N ASP A 50 6.12 13.48 21.14
CA ASP A 50 7.25 12.91 20.41
C ASP A 50 7.45 11.41 20.73
N SER A 51 6.35 10.69 20.97
CA SER A 51 6.37 9.28 21.36
C SER A 51 5.97 8.39 20.19
N LEU A 52 6.83 7.45 19.85
CA LEU A 52 6.59 6.49 18.78
C LEU A 52 5.35 5.61 19.05
N GLU A 53 5.07 5.32 20.31
CA GLU A 53 3.93 4.48 20.68
C GLU A 53 2.58 5.15 20.41
N GLU A 54 2.57 6.45 20.22
CA GLU A 54 1.35 7.23 19.99
C GLU A 54 1.09 7.54 18.52
N THR A 55 1.84 6.94 17.62
CA THR A 55 1.70 7.17 16.19
C THR A 55 1.60 5.85 15.42
N VAL A 56 1.36 5.97 14.11
CA VAL A 56 1.45 4.84 13.19
C VAL A 56 2.89 4.79 12.69
N ASP A 57 3.57 3.68 12.96
CA ASP A 57 4.96 3.50 12.60
C ASP A 57 5.09 3.22 11.10
N TYR A 58 5.66 4.16 10.35
CA TYR A 58 5.81 3.98 8.90
C TYR A 58 6.87 2.94 8.53
N VAL A 59 7.79 2.60 9.43
CA VAL A 59 8.71 1.48 9.18
C VAL A 59 7.91 0.18 9.09
N LEU A 60 6.90 0.02 9.94
CA LEU A 60 6.00 -1.12 9.88
C LEU A 60 5.17 -1.10 8.60
N LEU A 61 4.66 0.07 8.18
CA LEU A 61 3.90 0.18 6.94
C LEU A 61 4.71 -0.31 5.74
N ASN A 62 5.97 0.13 5.64
CA ASN A 62 6.85 -0.32 4.57
C ASN A 62 7.08 -1.83 4.63
N LYS A 63 7.32 -2.37 5.81
CA LYS A 63 7.52 -3.80 6.01
C LYS A 63 6.32 -4.62 5.54
N LEU A 64 5.11 -4.19 5.91
CA LEU A 64 3.88 -4.86 5.50
C LEU A 64 3.72 -4.88 3.98
N VAL A 65 4.02 -3.75 3.33
CA VAL A 65 3.95 -3.66 1.87
C VAL A 65 4.92 -4.64 1.22
N VAL A 66 6.18 -4.62 1.65
CA VAL A 66 7.22 -5.48 1.09
C VAL A 66 6.85 -6.96 1.27
N GLU A 67 6.37 -7.33 2.45
CA GLU A 67 5.97 -8.71 2.74
C GLU A 67 4.80 -9.17 1.85
N GLN A 68 3.76 -8.34 1.72
CA GLN A 68 2.60 -8.70 0.91
C GLN A 68 2.90 -8.71 -0.58
N MET A 69 3.73 -7.79 -1.05
CA MET A 69 4.14 -7.76 -2.45
C MET A 69 4.96 -8.97 -2.85
N ALA A 70 5.64 -9.62 -1.89
CA ALA A 70 6.42 -10.83 -2.15
C ALA A 70 5.55 -12.07 -2.39
N ILE A 71 4.27 -12.02 -2.05
CA ILE A 71 3.33 -13.14 -2.25
C ILE A 71 2.62 -12.92 -3.59
N PRO A 72 2.85 -13.77 -4.61
CA PRO A 72 2.24 -13.59 -5.91
C PRO A 72 0.72 -13.60 -5.87
N ALA A 73 0.11 -12.78 -6.71
CA ALA A 73 -1.33 -12.74 -6.93
C ALA A 73 -1.61 -12.54 -8.41
N LYS A 74 -2.78 -12.96 -8.86
CA LYS A 74 -3.19 -12.77 -10.25
C LYS A 74 -3.59 -11.33 -10.54
N LEU A 75 -4.24 -10.69 -9.59
CA LEU A 75 -4.79 -9.34 -9.74
C LEU A 75 -4.15 -8.40 -8.73
N LEU A 76 -3.88 -7.17 -9.17
CA LEU A 76 -3.29 -6.13 -8.31
C LEU A 76 -4.25 -5.72 -7.20
N GLU A 77 -5.55 -5.74 -7.45
CA GLU A 77 -6.56 -5.43 -6.43
C GLU A 77 -6.52 -6.45 -5.28
N ALA A 78 -6.17 -7.70 -5.54
CA ALA A 78 -6.03 -8.70 -4.49
C ALA A 78 -4.84 -8.38 -3.57
N VAL A 79 -3.72 -7.95 -4.14
CA VAL A 79 -2.55 -7.52 -3.37
C VAL A 79 -2.88 -6.27 -2.56
N ALA A 80 -3.51 -5.27 -3.20
CA ALA A 80 -3.89 -4.04 -2.52
C ALA A 80 -4.82 -4.32 -1.34
N ARG A 81 -5.77 -5.25 -1.51
CA ARG A 81 -6.68 -5.66 -0.43
C ARG A 81 -5.92 -6.29 0.74
N ARG A 82 -4.96 -7.18 0.45
CA ARG A 82 -4.17 -7.80 1.51
C ARG A 82 -3.35 -6.76 2.28
N ILE A 83 -2.78 -5.79 1.58
CA ILE A 83 -2.02 -4.71 2.23
C ILE A 83 -2.94 -3.90 3.14
N LEU A 84 -4.12 -3.50 2.65
CA LEU A 84 -5.10 -2.79 3.47
C LEU A 84 -5.45 -3.57 4.73
N ASN A 85 -5.76 -4.85 4.60
CA ASN A 85 -6.11 -5.69 5.73
C ASN A 85 -5.00 -5.70 6.78
N LYS A 86 -3.76 -5.84 6.35
CA LYS A 86 -2.60 -5.86 7.25
C LYS A 86 -2.40 -4.51 7.94
N ILE A 87 -2.61 -3.41 7.24
CA ILE A 87 -2.52 -2.08 7.82
C ILE A 87 -3.52 -1.93 8.97
N PHE A 88 -4.79 -2.27 8.74
CA PHE A 88 -5.82 -2.15 9.76
C PHE A 88 -5.61 -3.10 10.93
N GLU A 89 -5.08 -4.30 10.68
CA GLU A 89 -4.73 -5.25 11.74
C GLU A 89 -3.57 -4.77 12.58
N SER A 90 -2.62 -4.05 11.99
CA SER A 90 -1.37 -3.66 12.63
C SER A 90 -1.52 -2.48 13.61
N SER A 91 -2.52 -1.65 13.42
CA SER A 91 -2.69 -0.45 14.24
C SER A 91 -4.15 -0.05 14.36
N SER A 92 -4.62 0.04 15.61
CA SER A 92 -5.97 0.52 15.91
C SER A 92 -6.11 2.03 15.68
N LEU A 93 -5.00 2.76 15.51
CA LEU A 93 -5.01 4.19 15.29
C LEU A 93 -5.41 4.58 13.86
N VAL A 94 -5.32 3.65 12.93
CA VAL A 94 -5.65 3.91 11.52
C VAL A 94 -7.16 3.97 11.35
N ASP A 95 -7.68 5.14 10.96
CA ASP A 95 -9.11 5.34 10.70
C ASP A 95 -9.45 5.11 9.24
N TRP A 96 -8.53 5.38 8.35
CA TRP A 96 -8.67 5.23 6.90
C TRP A 96 -7.31 4.93 6.30
N ALA A 97 -7.31 4.16 5.24
CA ALA A 97 -6.09 3.89 4.49
C ALA A 97 -6.38 3.79 3.00
N SER A 98 -5.40 4.14 2.21
CA SER A 98 -5.41 4.03 0.76
C SER A 98 -4.12 3.33 0.34
N VAL A 99 -4.24 2.36 -0.55
CA VAL A 99 -3.11 1.63 -1.12
C VAL A 99 -3.21 1.66 -2.64
N SER A 100 -2.14 2.09 -3.27
CA SER A 100 -2.01 2.15 -4.71
C SER A 100 -0.89 1.20 -5.13
N VAL A 101 -1.20 0.24 -6.00
CA VAL A 101 -0.22 -0.72 -6.54
C VAL A 101 -0.13 -0.49 -8.03
N ALA A 102 1.05 -0.13 -8.51
CA ALA A 102 1.30 0.15 -9.92
C ALA A 102 2.32 -0.84 -10.48
N LYS A 103 1.95 -1.45 -11.60
CA LYS A 103 2.87 -2.27 -12.40
C LYS A 103 3.48 -1.37 -13.47
N LEU A 104 4.81 -1.27 -13.47
CA LEU A 104 5.54 -0.46 -14.43
C LEU A 104 5.73 -1.23 -15.73
N ASN A 105 5.62 -0.53 -16.86
CA ASN A 105 5.77 -1.11 -18.20
C ASN A 105 4.94 -2.40 -18.37
N PRO A 106 3.62 -2.34 -18.15
CA PRO A 106 2.80 -3.54 -18.17
C PRO A 106 2.69 -4.12 -19.58
N PRO A 107 2.66 -5.47 -19.71
CA PRO A 107 2.57 -6.12 -21.02
C PRO A 107 1.12 -6.14 -21.53
N ILE A 108 0.57 -4.99 -21.85
CA ILE A 108 -0.84 -4.85 -22.23
C ILE A 108 -1.03 -4.46 -23.70
N GLY A 109 0.04 -4.58 -24.51
CA GLY A 109 -0.06 -4.33 -25.95
C GLY A 109 -0.03 -2.84 -26.30
N GLY A 110 0.99 -2.13 -25.85
CA GLY A 110 1.15 -0.72 -26.13
C GLY A 110 2.33 -0.14 -25.36
N ASP A 111 2.54 1.15 -25.52
CA ASP A 111 3.58 1.88 -24.80
C ASP A 111 2.93 2.61 -23.63
N VAL A 112 2.76 1.90 -22.52
CA VAL A 112 2.08 2.41 -21.32
C VAL A 112 3.09 2.43 -20.17
N GLU A 113 3.21 3.58 -19.52
CA GLU A 113 4.15 3.74 -18.41
C GLU A 113 3.82 2.79 -17.26
N LYS A 114 2.58 2.78 -16.84
CA LYS A 114 2.15 1.93 -15.72
C LYS A 114 0.63 1.77 -15.70
N VAL A 115 0.20 0.71 -15.04
CA VAL A 115 -1.20 0.51 -14.66
C VAL A 115 -1.27 0.53 -13.14
N THR A 116 -2.16 1.33 -12.60
CA THR A 116 -2.33 1.51 -11.16
C THR A 116 -3.71 1.07 -10.72
N VAL A 117 -3.76 0.25 -9.69
CA VAL A 117 -4.98 -0.06 -8.97
C VAL A 117 -4.90 0.62 -7.61
N LEU A 118 -5.91 1.41 -7.29
CA LEU A 118 -6.01 2.10 -6.01
C LEU A 118 -7.24 1.62 -5.28
N LEU A 119 -7.07 1.16 -4.05
CA LEU A 119 -8.15 0.82 -3.14
C LEU A 119 -8.05 1.67 -1.90
N GLU A 120 -9.19 2.04 -1.35
CA GLU A 120 -9.23 2.74 -0.08
C GLU A 120 -10.31 2.13 0.81
N GLN A 121 -10.14 2.26 2.12
CA GLN A 121 -11.05 1.68 3.09
C GLN A 121 -11.05 2.52 4.35
N LYS A 122 -12.25 2.72 4.88
CA LYS A 122 -12.49 3.34 6.16
C LYS A 122 -12.65 2.24 7.21
N ARG A 123 -12.16 2.47 8.41
CA ARG A 123 -12.41 1.55 9.53
C ARG A 123 -13.90 1.51 9.84
N ALA A 124 -14.42 0.33 10.02
CA ALA A 124 -15.83 0.12 10.36
C ALA A 124 -16.16 0.61 11.77
#